data_e7991f6bfb1d0ed903ec817549864827
#
_entry.id   e7991f6bfb1d0ed903ec817549864827
#
_cell.length_a   1.000
_cell.length_b   1.000
_cell.length_c   1.000
_cell.angle_alpha   90.00
_cell.angle_beta   90.00
_cell.angle_gamma   90.00
#
_symmetry.space_group_name_H-M   'P 1'
#
loop_
_entity.id
_entity.type
_entity.pdbx_description
1 polymer ?
#
loop_
_entity_poly.entity_id
_entity_poly.type
_entity_poly.pdbx_seq_one_letter_code
_entity_poly.pdbx_strand_id
1 'polypeptide(L)'
;MCGIFAIVGTYDSQVVINNFKRLQPRGPDDTKYIEIDNVFIGFHRLKIMDTSDNGNQPFDIDDVVLVCNGEIYNYLDLKRKYNITTHSQSDCEIIVWLYRKIGIFNTVKQLDGVFSFFLYDKKHKQFFVGRDIIGVRPLFIGHTKDCITFSSEMKAIDGEIKPFPPGHCMIDYNLQSYFNLKKVLKQ
;
A
#
# COMPACT_ATOMS: atom_id res chain seq x y z
N MET A 1 -13.12 -7.01 -0.89
CA MET A 1 -12.03 -6.00 -0.79
C MET A 1 -10.74 -6.73 -0.51
N CYS A 2 -9.64 -6.31 -1.13
CA CYS A 2 -8.34 -6.94 -0.94
C CYS A 2 -7.79 -6.75 0.49
N GLY A 3 -6.83 -7.59 0.87
CA GLY A 3 -6.10 -7.48 2.14
C GLY A 3 -4.63 -7.17 1.86
N ILE A 4 -4.12 -6.06 2.40
CA ILE A 4 -2.68 -5.76 2.40
C ILE A 4 -2.10 -5.98 3.79
N PHE A 5 -0.86 -6.45 3.80
CA PHE A 5 -0.06 -6.64 5.01
C PHE A 5 1.40 -6.33 4.70
N ALA A 6 2.05 -5.58 5.58
CA ALA A 6 3.49 -5.37 5.51
C ALA A 6 4.08 -5.24 6.91
N ILE A 7 5.29 -5.72 7.10
CA ILE A 7 6.06 -5.56 8.33
C ILE A 7 7.50 -5.18 7.97
N VAL A 8 8.08 -4.27 8.73
CA VAL A 8 9.47 -3.80 8.59
C VAL A 8 10.16 -3.89 9.94
N GLY A 9 11.32 -4.52 9.97
CA GLY A 9 12.13 -4.69 11.19
C GLY A 9 12.48 -6.14 11.46
N THR A 10 12.73 -6.47 12.72
CA THR A 10 13.04 -7.85 13.12
C THR A 10 11.76 -8.58 13.50
N TYR A 11 11.53 -9.72 12.88
CA TYR A 11 10.33 -10.53 13.12
C TYR A 11 10.62 -12.02 12.94
N ASP A 12 9.73 -12.86 13.47
CA ASP A 12 9.69 -14.30 13.19
C ASP A 12 8.80 -14.54 11.97
N SER A 13 9.36 -15.10 10.89
CA SER A 13 8.63 -15.31 9.63
C SER A 13 7.40 -16.19 9.80
N GLN A 14 7.44 -17.22 10.69
CA GLN A 14 6.29 -18.09 10.87
C GLN A 14 5.13 -17.36 11.58
N VAL A 15 5.44 -16.51 12.55
CA VAL A 15 4.44 -15.66 13.24
C VAL A 15 3.82 -14.69 12.24
N VAL A 16 4.65 -14.02 11.42
CA VAL A 16 4.20 -13.07 10.40
C VAL A 16 3.31 -13.74 9.35
N ILE A 17 3.68 -14.90 8.84
CA ILE A 17 2.85 -15.67 7.90
C ILE A 17 1.50 -16.05 8.53
N ASN A 18 1.47 -16.45 9.81
CA ASN A 18 0.22 -16.78 10.50
C ASN A 18 -0.66 -15.56 10.70
N ASN A 19 -0.08 -14.40 11.02
CA ASN A 19 -0.80 -13.13 11.11
C ASN A 19 -1.34 -12.69 9.75
N PHE A 20 -0.54 -12.76 8.70
CA PHE A 20 -0.95 -12.46 7.33
C PHE A 20 -2.13 -13.34 6.88
N LYS A 21 -2.10 -14.65 7.14
CA LYS A 21 -3.19 -15.58 6.78
C LYS A 21 -4.55 -15.18 7.37
N ARG A 22 -4.61 -14.44 8.50
CA ARG A 22 -5.87 -13.96 9.09
C ARG A 22 -6.61 -12.99 8.18
N LEU A 23 -5.93 -12.39 7.18
CA LEU A 23 -6.52 -11.47 6.22
C LEU A 23 -7.14 -12.18 4.99
N GLN A 24 -6.93 -13.48 4.82
CA GLN A 24 -7.40 -14.23 3.65
C GLN A 24 -8.89 -14.01 3.32
N PRO A 25 -9.81 -13.90 4.30
CA PRO A 25 -11.23 -13.65 3.99
C PRO A 25 -11.50 -12.33 3.23
N ARG A 26 -10.56 -11.38 3.23
CA ARG A 26 -10.68 -10.14 2.45
C ARG A 26 -10.45 -10.34 0.96
N GLY A 27 -9.63 -11.31 0.59
CA GLY A 27 -9.28 -11.60 -0.80
C GLY A 27 -9.00 -13.08 -0.99
N PRO A 28 -10.06 -13.88 -1.18
CA PRO A 28 -9.93 -15.34 -1.25
C PRO A 28 -9.40 -15.87 -2.57
N ASP A 29 -9.31 -15.03 -3.62
CA ASP A 29 -9.06 -15.49 -4.99
C ASP A 29 -7.58 -15.77 -5.27
N ASP A 30 -6.67 -15.05 -4.61
CA ASP A 30 -5.22 -15.29 -4.70
C ASP A 30 -4.49 -14.75 -3.46
N THR A 31 -3.37 -15.38 -3.13
CA THR A 31 -2.54 -15.02 -1.98
C THR A 31 -1.08 -15.06 -2.39
N LYS A 32 -0.39 -13.93 -2.30
CA LYS A 32 1.05 -13.83 -2.56
C LYS A 32 1.74 -12.96 -1.52
N TYR A 33 3.01 -13.26 -1.28
CA TYR A 33 3.88 -12.42 -0.46
C TYR A 33 5.32 -12.46 -0.96
N ILE A 34 6.10 -11.47 -0.57
CA ILE A 34 7.52 -11.33 -0.83
C ILE A 34 8.21 -11.01 0.49
N GLU A 35 9.32 -11.67 0.77
CA GLU A 35 10.26 -11.31 1.85
C GLU A 35 11.55 -10.79 1.22
N ILE A 36 11.95 -9.59 1.59
CA ILE A 36 13.16 -8.92 1.08
C ILE A 36 13.82 -8.19 2.25
N ASP A 37 15.10 -8.45 2.49
CA ASP A 37 15.83 -7.87 3.61
C ASP A 37 15.09 -8.16 4.94
N ASN A 38 14.66 -7.09 5.62
CA ASN A 38 13.87 -7.13 6.84
C ASN A 38 12.42 -6.67 6.61
N VAL A 39 11.88 -6.87 5.41
CA VAL A 39 10.53 -6.48 5.03
C VAL A 39 9.75 -7.67 4.50
N PHE A 40 8.56 -7.90 5.07
CA PHE A 40 7.56 -8.81 4.50
C PHE A 40 6.43 -7.98 3.89
N ILE A 41 6.00 -8.34 2.68
CA ILE A 41 4.93 -7.65 1.94
C ILE A 41 3.97 -8.70 1.42
N GLY A 42 2.72 -8.68 1.88
CA GLY A 42 1.72 -9.68 1.55
C GLY A 42 0.41 -9.08 1.01
N PHE A 43 -0.23 -9.83 0.11
CA PHE A 43 -1.46 -9.45 -0.54
C PHE A 43 -2.43 -10.63 -0.64
N HIS A 44 -3.68 -10.40 -0.22
CA HIS A 44 -4.81 -11.27 -0.48
C HIS A 44 -5.74 -10.58 -1.48
N ARG A 45 -5.94 -11.21 -2.63
CA ARG A 45 -6.65 -10.62 -3.76
C ARG A 45 -8.13 -11.00 -3.77
N LEU A 46 -8.99 -10.00 -3.97
CA LEU A 46 -10.33 -10.15 -4.52
C LEU A 46 -10.29 -9.60 -5.95
N LYS A 47 -10.49 -10.46 -6.95
CA LYS A 47 -10.38 -10.11 -8.38
C LYS A 47 -11.58 -9.26 -8.82
N ILE A 48 -11.38 -7.95 -8.95
CA ILE A 48 -12.39 -6.98 -9.43
C ILE A 48 -11.90 -6.33 -10.72
N MET A 49 -10.76 -5.67 -10.68
CA MET A 49 -10.07 -5.10 -11.84
C MET A 49 -8.96 -6.05 -12.28
N ASP A 50 -8.76 -6.17 -13.61
CA ASP A 50 -7.77 -7.07 -14.21
C ASP A 50 -7.84 -8.49 -13.64
N THR A 51 -8.82 -9.27 -14.09
CA THR A 51 -9.03 -10.66 -13.58
C THR A 51 -7.91 -11.64 -13.98
N SER A 52 -6.95 -11.19 -14.82
CA SER A 52 -5.77 -11.98 -15.20
C SER A 52 -4.73 -12.04 -14.07
N ASP A 53 -3.72 -12.88 -14.26
CA ASP A 53 -2.61 -13.00 -13.29
C ASP A 53 -1.69 -11.77 -13.30
N ASN A 54 -1.71 -10.94 -14.36
CA ASN A 54 -0.93 -9.70 -14.41
C ASN A 54 -1.39 -8.65 -13.38
N GLY A 55 -2.68 -8.71 -12.97
CA GLY A 55 -3.19 -7.87 -11.89
C GLY A 55 -2.91 -8.40 -10.48
N ASN A 56 -2.18 -9.51 -10.33
CA ASN A 56 -1.79 -10.05 -9.02
C ASN A 56 -0.73 -9.15 -8.37
N GLN A 57 -0.89 -8.97 -7.06
CA GLN A 57 0.05 -8.23 -6.23
C GLN A 57 0.72 -9.18 -5.22
N PRO A 58 1.92 -8.85 -4.68
CA PRO A 58 2.66 -7.60 -4.86
C PRO A 58 3.10 -7.36 -6.31
N PHE A 59 2.98 -6.11 -6.80
CA PHE A 59 3.66 -5.69 -8.02
C PHE A 59 5.14 -5.56 -7.69
N ASP A 60 5.97 -6.38 -8.32
CA ASP A 60 7.44 -6.29 -8.24
C ASP A 60 7.95 -5.79 -9.60
N ILE A 61 8.20 -4.48 -9.69
CA ILE A 61 8.56 -3.80 -10.93
C ILE A 61 9.90 -3.11 -10.75
N ASP A 62 10.91 -3.64 -11.38
CA ASP A 62 12.32 -3.24 -11.25
C ASP A 62 12.75 -3.28 -9.76
N ASP A 63 13.02 -2.09 -9.18
CA ASP A 63 13.46 -1.96 -7.78
C ASP A 63 12.31 -1.66 -6.80
N VAL A 64 11.04 -1.67 -7.25
CA VAL A 64 9.90 -1.24 -6.43
C VAL A 64 8.89 -2.38 -6.25
N VAL A 65 8.52 -2.62 -5.00
CA VAL A 65 7.45 -3.56 -4.63
C VAL A 65 6.27 -2.79 -4.06
N LEU A 66 5.06 -3.04 -4.59
CA LEU A 66 3.83 -2.36 -4.17
C LEU A 66 2.73 -3.35 -3.85
N VAL A 67 2.03 -3.12 -2.74
CA VAL A 67 0.69 -3.65 -2.49
C VAL A 67 -0.30 -2.51 -2.25
N CYS A 68 -1.46 -2.59 -2.90
CA CYS A 68 -2.50 -1.58 -2.81
C CYS A 68 -3.89 -2.22 -2.70
N ASN A 69 -4.64 -1.85 -1.68
CA ASN A 69 -6.07 -2.12 -1.58
C ASN A 69 -6.81 -0.83 -1.94
N GLY A 70 -7.33 -0.72 -3.15
CA GLY A 70 -7.95 0.53 -3.58
C GLY A 70 -8.47 0.51 -5.00
N GLU A 71 -8.91 1.69 -5.42
CA GLU A 71 -9.31 2.06 -6.78
C GLU A 71 -8.82 3.48 -7.04
N ILE A 72 -8.03 3.64 -8.11
CA ILE A 72 -7.50 4.95 -8.55
C ILE A 72 -8.32 5.40 -9.76
N TYR A 73 -9.26 6.29 -9.54
CA TYR A 73 -10.26 6.68 -10.54
C TYR A 73 -9.66 7.41 -11.74
N ASN A 74 -8.63 8.23 -11.50
CA ASN A 74 -7.98 9.02 -12.54
C ASN A 74 -6.74 8.37 -13.17
N TYR A 75 -6.56 7.04 -13.03
CA TYR A 75 -5.35 6.35 -13.50
C TYR A 75 -5.08 6.51 -15.01
N LEU A 76 -6.13 6.54 -15.85
CA LEU A 76 -5.98 6.75 -17.29
C LEU A 76 -5.50 8.15 -17.63
N ASP A 77 -5.97 9.17 -16.90
CA ASP A 77 -5.52 10.56 -17.08
C ASP A 77 -4.06 10.72 -16.64
N LEU A 78 -3.69 10.07 -15.55
CA LEU A 78 -2.32 10.04 -15.06
C LEU A 78 -1.39 9.31 -16.05
N LYS A 79 -1.83 8.18 -16.63
CA LYS A 79 -1.06 7.49 -17.69
C LYS A 79 -0.79 8.43 -18.87
N ARG A 80 -1.80 9.16 -19.34
CA ARG A 80 -1.66 10.12 -20.44
C ARG A 80 -0.76 11.29 -20.05
N LYS A 81 -1.03 11.93 -18.89
CA LYS A 81 -0.28 13.10 -18.41
C LYS A 81 1.21 12.85 -18.26
N TYR A 82 1.57 11.68 -17.77
CA TYR A 82 2.96 11.34 -17.46
C TYR A 82 3.61 10.41 -18.48
N ASN A 83 2.92 10.09 -19.59
CA ASN A 83 3.36 9.16 -20.62
C ASN A 83 3.83 7.81 -20.00
N ILE A 84 2.89 7.14 -19.29
CA ILE A 84 3.15 5.91 -18.57
C ILE A 84 2.47 4.74 -19.29
N THR A 85 3.23 3.67 -19.50
CA THR A 85 2.73 2.36 -19.93
C THR A 85 2.85 1.40 -18.74
N THR A 86 1.76 0.75 -18.35
CA THR A 86 1.73 -0.25 -17.27
C THR A 86 1.81 -1.66 -17.84
N HIS A 87 2.23 -2.63 -17.02
CA HIS A 87 2.31 -4.04 -17.39
C HIS A 87 0.96 -4.76 -17.23
N SER A 88 0.10 -4.27 -16.35
CA SER A 88 -1.23 -4.80 -16.08
C SER A 88 -2.34 -3.81 -16.44
N GLN A 89 -3.59 -4.29 -16.37
CA GLN A 89 -4.78 -3.44 -16.46
C GLN A 89 -5.22 -2.90 -15.09
N SER A 90 -4.47 -3.22 -14.02
CA SER A 90 -4.76 -2.70 -12.69
C SER A 90 -4.49 -1.20 -12.62
N ASP A 91 -5.47 -0.47 -12.12
CA ASP A 91 -5.38 0.96 -11.84
C ASP A 91 -4.34 1.29 -10.76
N CYS A 92 -4.14 0.38 -9.79
CA CYS A 92 -3.19 0.57 -8.69
C CYS A 92 -1.72 0.54 -9.16
N GLU A 93 -1.39 -0.10 -10.27
CA GLU A 93 -0.01 -0.15 -10.77
C GLU A 93 0.55 1.24 -11.09
N ILE A 94 -0.31 2.22 -11.40
CA ILE A 94 0.09 3.60 -11.68
C ILE A 94 0.92 4.22 -10.55
N ILE A 95 0.73 3.78 -9.29
CA ILE A 95 1.44 4.28 -8.12
C ILE A 95 2.95 4.05 -8.24
N VAL A 96 3.37 2.86 -8.71
CA VAL A 96 4.80 2.53 -8.94
C VAL A 96 5.43 3.50 -9.92
N TRP A 97 4.77 3.72 -11.05
CA TRP A 97 5.29 4.55 -12.13
C TRP A 97 5.34 6.03 -11.78
N LEU A 98 4.32 6.52 -11.06
CA LEU A 98 4.32 7.89 -10.55
C LEU A 98 5.41 8.09 -9.49
N TYR A 99 5.55 7.15 -8.54
CA TYR A 99 6.63 7.21 -7.56
C TYR A 99 7.99 7.40 -8.23
N ARG A 100 8.28 6.62 -9.25
CA ARG A 100 9.55 6.69 -10.01
C ARG A 100 9.75 8.02 -10.75
N LYS A 101 8.66 8.64 -11.22
CA LYS A 101 8.74 9.89 -12.01
C LYS A 101 8.76 11.16 -11.15
N ILE A 102 7.98 11.21 -10.08
CA ILE A 102 7.72 12.44 -9.34
C ILE A 102 7.88 12.30 -7.82
N GLY A 103 8.28 11.12 -7.33
CA GLY A 103 8.41 10.80 -5.91
C GLY A 103 7.08 10.60 -5.21
N ILE A 104 7.13 9.94 -4.03
CA ILE A 104 5.91 9.47 -3.36
C ILE A 104 4.98 10.59 -2.91
N PHE A 105 5.51 11.68 -2.36
CA PHE A 105 4.70 12.77 -1.81
C PHE A 105 3.91 13.52 -2.91
N ASN A 106 4.51 13.65 -4.11
CA ASN A 106 3.80 14.20 -5.26
C ASN A 106 2.82 13.18 -5.85
N THR A 107 3.16 11.88 -5.82
CA THR A 107 2.27 10.81 -6.24
C THR A 107 0.95 10.86 -5.48
N VAL A 108 0.97 10.79 -4.14
CA VAL A 108 -0.28 10.78 -3.34
C VAL A 108 -1.15 12.01 -3.56
N LYS A 109 -0.58 13.16 -3.91
CA LYS A 109 -1.32 14.39 -4.25
C LYS A 109 -2.00 14.36 -5.61
N GLN A 110 -1.55 13.49 -6.54
CA GLN A 110 -2.13 13.35 -7.86
C GLN A 110 -3.22 12.28 -7.92
N LEU A 111 -3.24 11.37 -6.95
CA LEU A 111 -4.22 10.29 -6.92
C LEU A 111 -5.61 10.81 -6.57
N ASP A 112 -6.59 10.52 -7.43
CA ASP A 112 -8.02 10.62 -7.14
C ASP A 112 -8.56 9.19 -7.03
N GLY A 113 -9.04 8.84 -5.82
CA GLY A 113 -9.47 7.47 -5.55
C GLY A 113 -9.61 7.15 -4.07
N VAL A 114 -9.91 5.90 -3.80
CA VAL A 114 -9.98 5.32 -2.46
C VAL A 114 -8.92 4.24 -2.33
N PHE A 115 -7.94 4.44 -1.47
CA PHE A 115 -6.78 3.57 -1.43
C PHE A 115 -6.09 3.51 -0.06
N SER A 116 -5.45 2.38 0.15
CA SER A 116 -4.36 2.21 1.11
C SER A 116 -3.27 1.38 0.46
N PHE A 117 -2.01 1.78 0.59
CA PHE A 117 -0.90 1.07 -0.02
C PHE A 117 0.33 1.03 0.89
N PHE A 118 1.16 0.03 0.65
CA PHE A 118 2.54 -0.05 1.11
C PHE A 118 3.45 -0.24 -0.11
N LEU A 119 4.52 0.56 -0.20
CA LEU A 119 5.51 0.52 -1.27
C LEU A 119 6.90 0.39 -0.65
N TYR A 120 7.73 -0.49 -1.20
CA TYR A 120 9.13 -0.65 -0.82
C TYR A 120 10.06 -0.44 -2.01
N ASP A 121 11.01 0.47 -1.86
CA ASP A 121 12.09 0.71 -2.81
C ASP A 121 13.31 -0.11 -2.37
N LYS A 122 13.59 -1.18 -3.12
CA LYS A 122 14.70 -2.12 -2.86
C LYS A 122 16.06 -1.45 -2.99
N LYS A 123 16.19 -0.48 -3.93
CA LYS A 123 17.44 0.22 -4.20
C LYS A 123 17.82 1.17 -3.07
N HIS A 124 16.85 1.94 -2.58
CA HIS A 124 17.09 2.93 -1.52
C HIS A 124 16.83 2.36 -0.12
N LYS A 125 16.30 1.12 -0.03
CA LYS A 125 15.90 0.46 1.23
C LYS A 125 14.93 1.32 2.05
N GLN A 126 13.98 1.97 1.36
CA GLN A 126 12.99 2.85 1.94
C GLN A 126 11.58 2.29 1.76
N PHE A 127 10.73 2.50 2.75
CA PHE A 127 9.32 2.16 2.61
C PHE A 127 8.42 3.40 2.65
N PHE A 128 7.29 3.28 2.00
CA PHE A 128 6.30 4.33 1.90
C PHE A 128 4.90 3.74 2.13
N VAL A 129 4.09 4.46 2.88
CA VAL A 129 2.71 4.06 3.18
C VAL A 129 1.80 5.24 2.89
N GLY A 130 0.69 4.99 2.20
CA GLY A 130 -0.28 6.05 1.92
C GLY A 130 -1.71 5.60 2.14
N ARG A 131 -2.57 6.54 2.57
CA ARG A 131 -4.00 6.31 2.72
C ARG A 131 -4.79 7.48 2.14
N ASP A 132 -5.90 7.17 1.47
CA ASP A 132 -6.77 8.16 0.84
C ASP A 132 -7.25 9.25 1.82
N ILE A 133 -7.69 10.38 1.27
CA ILE A 133 -8.01 11.60 2.03
C ILE A 133 -9.18 11.45 2.99
N ILE A 134 -10.09 10.51 2.73
CA ILE A 134 -11.26 10.20 3.57
C ILE A 134 -10.99 9.01 4.49
N GLY A 135 -10.05 8.11 4.08
CA GLY A 135 -9.77 6.86 4.77
C GLY A 135 -10.81 5.78 4.49
N VAL A 136 -11.37 5.76 3.29
CA VAL A 136 -12.36 4.76 2.85
C VAL A 136 -11.79 3.36 2.92
N ARG A 137 -10.53 3.20 2.45
CA ARG A 137 -9.85 1.90 2.60
C ARG A 137 -9.23 1.81 3.99
N PRO A 138 -9.53 0.74 4.75
CA PRO A 138 -8.98 0.58 6.08
C PRO A 138 -7.47 0.31 6.03
N LEU A 139 -6.76 0.97 6.93
CA LEU A 139 -5.34 0.73 7.17
C LEU A 139 -5.04 1.00 8.64
N PHE A 140 -4.32 0.07 9.26
CA PHE A 140 -3.86 0.14 10.64
C PHE A 140 -2.35 0.04 10.69
N ILE A 141 -1.77 0.66 11.69
CA ILE A 141 -0.35 0.63 12.00
C ILE A 141 -0.16 0.03 13.39
N GLY A 142 0.77 -0.88 13.53
CA GLY A 142 1.15 -1.47 14.80
C GLY A 142 2.63 -1.33 15.07
N HIS A 143 2.96 -1.18 16.35
CA HIS A 143 4.34 -1.05 16.81
C HIS A 143 4.65 -2.09 17.87
N THR A 144 5.76 -2.78 17.69
CA THR A 144 6.47 -3.48 18.77
C THR A 144 7.81 -2.80 19.00
N LYS A 145 8.64 -3.30 19.91
CA LYS A 145 10.00 -2.78 20.09
C LYS A 145 10.93 -3.04 18.89
N ASP A 146 10.61 -4.08 18.08
CA ASP A 146 11.52 -4.60 17.06
C ASP A 146 11.03 -4.35 15.62
N CYS A 147 9.73 -4.04 15.44
CA CYS A 147 9.14 -3.87 14.11
C CYS A 147 7.93 -2.93 14.07
N ILE A 148 7.62 -2.48 12.87
CA ILE A 148 6.42 -1.75 12.52
C ILE A 148 5.59 -2.57 11.53
N THR A 149 4.27 -2.67 11.75
CA THR A 149 3.35 -3.47 10.93
C THR A 149 2.25 -2.59 10.36
N PHE A 150 1.91 -2.82 9.10
CA PHE A 150 0.79 -2.19 8.40
C PHE A 150 -0.17 -3.26 7.92
N SER A 151 -1.47 -3.09 8.16
CA SER A 151 -2.47 -4.08 7.79
C SER A 151 -3.84 -3.47 7.52
N SER A 152 -4.59 -4.11 6.61
CA SER A 152 -5.98 -3.77 6.36
C SER A 152 -6.91 -4.05 7.54
N GLU A 153 -6.52 -4.92 8.49
CA GLU A 153 -7.32 -5.25 9.68
C GLU A 153 -6.43 -5.44 10.92
N MET A 154 -6.92 -4.98 12.06
CA MET A 154 -6.20 -5.04 13.35
C MET A 154 -5.86 -6.46 13.79
N LYS A 155 -6.73 -7.45 13.48
CA LYS A 155 -6.53 -8.84 13.91
C LYS A 155 -5.23 -9.49 13.42
N ALA A 156 -4.58 -8.89 12.41
CA ALA A 156 -3.31 -9.36 11.86
C ALA A 156 -2.08 -8.64 12.43
N ILE A 157 -2.26 -7.76 13.40
CA ILE A 157 -1.19 -6.95 13.98
C ILE A 157 -0.98 -7.32 15.43
N ASP A 158 0.27 -7.44 15.83
CA ASP A 158 0.70 -7.56 17.23
C ASP A 158 1.19 -6.21 17.76
N GLY A 159 1.08 -5.98 19.08
CA GLY A 159 1.58 -4.79 19.75
C GLY A 159 0.56 -3.67 19.90
N GLU A 160 1.04 -2.42 19.97
CA GLU A 160 0.19 -1.24 20.08
C GLU A 160 -0.36 -0.86 18.69
N ILE A 161 -1.68 -0.86 18.55
CA ILE A 161 -2.35 -0.68 17.25
C ILE A 161 -3.09 0.66 17.21
N LYS A 162 -2.91 1.39 16.09
CA LYS A 162 -3.64 2.63 15.80
C LYS A 162 -4.16 2.62 14.35
N PRO A 163 -5.27 3.31 14.04
CA PRO A 163 -5.61 3.59 12.65
C PRO A 163 -4.52 4.44 11.99
N PHE A 164 -4.11 4.08 10.78
CA PHE A 164 -3.27 4.96 9.97
C PHE A 164 -4.11 6.17 9.52
N PRO A 165 -3.67 7.42 9.74
CA PRO A 165 -4.53 8.57 9.53
C PRO A 165 -4.85 8.80 8.05
N PRO A 166 -6.12 9.18 7.71
CA PRO A 166 -6.50 9.58 6.35
C PRO A 166 -5.73 10.81 5.86
N GLY A 167 -5.48 10.90 4.54
CA GLY A 167 -4.78 12.04 3.94
C GLY A 167 -3.31 12.15 4.36
N HIS A 168 -2.72 11.06 4.83
CA HIS A 168 -1.32 11.01 5.23
C HIS A 168 -0.52 10.02 4.38
N CYS A 169 0.75 10.34 4.24
CA CYS A 169 1.78 9.48 3.68
C CYS A 169 2.91 9.36 4.71
N MET A 170 3.41 8.15 4.91
CA MET A 170 4.59 7.88 5.72
C MET A 170 5.78 7.60 4.79
N ILE A 171 6.90 8.22 5.06
CA ILE A 171 8.19 8.00 4.39
C ILE A 171 9.12 7.45 5.46
N ASP A 172 9.45 6.17 5.38
CA ASP A 172 10.05 5.43 6.47
C ASP A 172 9.22 5.63 7.76
N TYR A 173 9.80 6.15 8.83
CA TYR A 173 9.10 6.39 10.09
C TYR A 173 8.52 7.81 10.21
N ASN A 174 8.60 8.63 9.15
CA ASN A 174 8.16 10.03 9.17
C ASN A 174 6.77 10.18 8.55
N LEU A 175 5.76 10.42 9.38
CA LEU A 175 4.38 10.62 8.98
C LEU A 175 4.14 12.07 8.54
N GLN A 176 3.61 12.27 7.34
CA GLN A 176 3.33 13.58 6.76
C GLN A 176 1.91 13.66 6.22
N SER A 177 1.22 14.77 6.51
CA SER A 177 -0.07 15.06 5.89
C SER A 177 0.14 15.62 4.47
N TYR A 178 -0.46 14.98 3.47
CA TYR A 178 -0.50 15.50 2.10
C TYR A 178 -1.82 16.20 1.78
N PHE A 179 -2.85 16.04 2.63
CA PHE A 179 -4.15 16.68 2.50
C PHE A 179 -4.66 17.15 3.86
N ASN A 180 -5.17 18.39 3.91
CA ASN A 180 -5.73 18.96 5.13
C ASN A 180 -7.17 19.44 4.90
N LEU A 181 -8.13 18.62 5.30
CA LEU A 181 -9.56 18.89 5.14
C LEU A 181 -9.98 20.22 5.81
N LYS A 182 -9.37 20.57 6.96
CA LYS A 182 -9.67 21.85 7.66
C LYS A 182 -9.29 23.07 6.85
N LYS A 183 -8.30 22.98 5.95
CA LYS A 183 -7.96 24.09 5.05
C LYS A 183 -8.99 24.26 3.94
N VAL A 184 -9.56 23.16 3.46
CA VAL A 184 -10.56 23.19 2.38
C VAL A 184 -11.90 23.73 2.87
N LEU A 185 -12.32 23.37 4.09
CA LEU A 185 -13.59 23.81 4.67
C LEU A 185 -13.58 25.27 5.19
N LYS A 186 -12.43 25.95 5.17
CA LYS A 186 -12.29 27.35 5.57
C LYS A 186 -12.25 28.32 4.39
N GLN A 187 -12.30 27.81 3.17
CA GLN A 187 -12.46 28.59 1.93
C GLN A 187 -13.93 28.63 1.50
#